data_2a1069d87feed2b39c958eaf9ffb3247
#
_entry.id   2a1069d87feed2b39c958eaf9ffb3247
#
_cell.length_a   1.000
_cell.length_b   1.000
_cell.length_c   1.000
_cell.angle_alpha   90.00
_cell.angle_beta   90.00
_cell.angle_gamma   90.00
#
_symmetry.space_group_name_H-M   'P 1'
#
loop_
_entity.id
_entity.type
_entity.pdbx_description
1 polymer ?
#
loop_
_entity_poly.entity_id
_entity_poly.type
_entity_poly.pdbx_seq_one_letter_code
_entity_poly.pdbx_strand_id
1 'polypeptide(L)'
;MKNIKEIGDFFINLNEYVYATDIETNEIVYMNHKALKAYGLESIEDIKGKKCYEVLQKASVKCGMCNNSRLLPGAFEEWRYYNPVLDKYMIIKDTLIEGEGNRKYRLEIGIDISEELAQDKLIQKYRETETLVNEGLRVALAADTPDETINTLLGYIGKALNGERTYIFEKIYMVEMIIHMSGRQRE
;
A
#
# COMPACT_ATOMS: atom_id res chain seq x y z
N MET A 1 -18.96 34.29 1.04
CA MET A 1 -18.68 32.85 1.27
C MET A 1 -18.42 32.24 -0.10
N LYS A 2 -17.34 31.48 -0.26
CA LYS A 2 -17.04 30.84 -1.56
C LYS A 2 -18.01 29.67 -1.82
N ASN A 3 -18.57 29.63 -3.02
CA ASN A 3 -19.41 28.53 -3.46
C ASN A 3 -18.54 27.24 -3.55
N ILE A 4 -19.08 26.07 -3.22
CA ILE A 4 -18.36 24.79 -3.31
C ILE A 4 -17.84 24.52 -4.73
N LYS A 5 -18.50 25.08 -5.76
CA LYS A 5 -18.02 25.02 -7.15
C LYS A 5 -16.71 25.79 -7.35
N GLU A 6 -16.57 26.99 -6.74
CA GLU A 6 -15.34 27.79 -6.84
C GLU A 6 -14.17 27.08 -6.16
N ILE A 7 -14.42 26.37 -5.04
CA ILE A 7 -13.43 25.54 -4.38
C ILE A 7 -13.07 24.34 -5.28
N GLY A 8 -14.04 23.76 -5.96
CA GLY A 8 -13.86 22.62 -6.86
C GLY A 8 -12.91 22.92 -8.02
N ASP A 9 -12.96 24.13 -8.57
CA ASP A 9 -12.11 24.53 -9.70
C ASP A 9 -10.63 24.49 -9.38
N PHE A 10 -10.23 24.68 -8.11
CA PHE A 10 -8.84 24.52 -7.67
C PHE A 10 -8.37 23.07 -7.67
N PHE A 11 -9.28 22.11 -7.47
CA PHE A 11 -8.94 20.71 -7.31
C PHE A 11 -9.19 19.88 -8.58
N ILE A 12 -9.79 20.46 -9.61
CA ILE A 12 -10.26 19.74 -10.79
C ILE A 12 -9.17 18.93 -11.50
N ASN A 13 -7.94 19.46 -11.54
CA ASN A 13 -6.78 18.89 -12.22
C ASN A 13 -5.73 18.31 -11.27
N LEU A 14 -6.03 18.21 -9.97
CA LEU A 14 -5.11 17.56 -9.04
C LEU A 14 -4.95 16.07 -9.38
N ASN A 15 -3.74 15.57 -9.17
CA ASN A 15 -3.42 14.15 -9.38
C ASN A 15 -3.72 13.28 -8.14
N GLU A 16 -4.46 13.80 -7.18
CA GLU A 16 -5.03 13.09 -6.03
C GLU A 16 -6.54 12.90 -6.25
N TYR A 17 -7.13 11.94 -5.53
CA TYR A 17 -8.58 11.75 -5.51
C TYR A 17 -9.20 12.82 -4.61
N VAL A 18 -10.01 13.70 -5.16
CA VAL A 18 -10.68 14.75 -4.38
C VAL A 18 -12.17 14.68 -4.57
N TYR A 19 -12.90 14.62 -3.47
CA TYR A 19 -14.35 14.71 -3.49
C TYR A 19 -14.90 15.38 -2.23
N ALA A 20 -16.11 15.91 -2.35
CA ALA A 20 -16.82 16.49 -1.23
C ALA A 20 -18.19 15.81 -1.08
N THR A 21 -18.59 15.59 0.17
CA THR A 21 -19.87 15.00 0.53
C THR A 21 -20.61 15.86 1.55
N ASP A 22 -21.91 16.01 1.38
CA ASP A 22 -22.77 16.58 2.40
C ASP A 22 -22.82 15.64 3.61
N ILE A 23 -22.49 16.14 4.80
CA ILE A 23 -22.36 15.28 6.00
C ILE A 23 -23.72 14.81 6.54
N GLU A 24 -24.82 15.51 6.24
CA GLU A 24 -26.15 15.15 6.69
C GLU A 24 -26.79 14.11 5.78
N THR A 25 -26.71 14.34 4.46
CA THR A 25 -27.34 13.46 3.48
C THR A 25 -26.41 12.35 3.00
N ASN A 26 -25.09 12.49 3.18
CA ASN A 26 -24.02 11.66 2.62
C ASN A 26 -23.98 11.69 1.08
N GLU A 27 -24.62 12.66 0.44
CA GLU A 27 -24.57 12.82 -1.01
C GLU A 27 -23.24 13.40 -1.45
N ILE A 28 -22.68 12.88 -2.55
CA ILE A 28 -21.51 13.44 -3.18
C ILE A 28 -21.92 14.72 -3.91
N VAL A 29 -21.27 15.83 -3.59
CA VAL A 29 -21.56 17.13 -4.19
C VAL A 29 -20.45 17.61 -5.13
N TYR A 30 -19.29 16.99 -5.05
CA TYR A 30 -18.13 17.28 -5.89
C TYR A 30 -17.23 16.05 -6.02
N MET A 31 -16.66 15.85 -7.22
CA MET A 31 -15.53 14.96 -7.49
C MET A 31 -14.65 15.59 -8.56
N ASN A 32 -13.32 15.47 -8.41
CA ASN A 32 -12.40 15.90 -9.45
C ASN A 32 -12.25 14.85 -10.55
N HIS A 33 -11.61 15.21 -11.65
CA HIS A 33 -11.48 14.34 -12.84
C HIS A 33 -10.81 12.99 -12.51
N LYS A 34 -9.77 12.99 -11.65
CA LYS A 34 -9.12 11.73 -11.24
C LYS A 34 -10.07 10.81 -10.51
N ALA A 35 -10.84 11.34 -9.57
CA ALA A 35 -11.80 10.55 -8.81
C ALA A 35 -12.93 10.03 -9.70
N LEU A 36 -13.52 10.88 -10.55
CA LEU A 36 -14.55 10.47 -11.51
C LEU A 36 -14.06 9.29 -12.36
N LYS A 37 -12.90 9.45 -13.01
CA LYS A 37 -12.33 8.41 -13.88
C LYS A 37 -12.05 7.10 -13.14
N ALA A 38 -11.53 7.18 -11.92
CA ALA A 38 -11.19 5.99 -11.14
C ALA A 38 -12.42 5.16 -10.75
N TYR A 39 -13.55 5.82 -10.50
CA TYR A 39 -14.81 5.15 -10.20
C TYR A 39 -15.66 4.83 -11.43
N GLY A 40 -15.13 5.04 -12.64
CA GLY A 40 -15.82 4.75 -13.92
C GLY A 40 -16.97 5.69 -14.22
N LEU A 41 -16.84 6.95 -13.82
CA LEU A 41 -17.83 8.02 -14.02
C LEU A 41 -17.32 9.00 -15.07
N GLU A 42 -18.22 9.53 -15.89
CA GLU A 42 -17.86 10.47 -16.94
C GLU A 42 -17.99 11.92 -16.49
N SER A 43 -18.94 12.19 -15.60
CA SER A 43 -19.25 13.54 -15.14
C SER A 43 -19.80 13.59 -13.73
N ILE A 44 -19.88 14.82 -13.18
CA ILE A 44 -20.51 15.09 -11.89
C ILE A 44 -22.02 14.76 -11.90
N GLU A 45 -22.66 14.79 -13.04
CA GLU A 45 -24.08 14.46 -13.17
C GLU A 45 -24.34 12.97 -12.85
N ASP A 46 -23.36 12.11 -13.10
CA ASP A 46 -23.46 10.67 -12.82
C ASP A 46 -23.56 10.34 -11.31
N ILE A 47 -23.14 11.28 -10.46
CA ILE A 47 -23.18 11.13 -9.00
C ILE A 47 -24.29 11.92 -8.32
N LYS A 48 -25.05 12.71 -9.08
CA LYS A 48 -26.11 13.54 -8.53
C LYS A 48 -27.13 12.72 -7.75
N GLY A 49 -27.32 13.06 -6.47
CA GLY A 49 -28.21 12.35 -5.56
C GLY A 49 -27.69 10.98 -5.07
N LYS A 50 -26.51 10.54 -5.49
CA LYS A 50 -25.91 9.29 -5.01
C LYS A 50 -25.15 9.49 -3.71
N LYS A 51 -25.22 8.49 -2.86
CA LYS A 51 -24.53 8.49 -1.57
C LYS A 51 -23.07 8.08 -1.73
N CYS A 52 -22.19 8.66 -0.90
CA CYS A 52 -20.75 8.36 -0.95
C CYS A 52 -20.47 6.86 -0.80
N TYR A 53 -21.15 6.17 0.09
CA TYR A 53 -20.96 4.74 0.31
C TYR A 53 -21.41 3.88 -0.88
N GLU A 54 -22.41 4.33 -1.65
CA GLU A 54 -22.85 3.64 -2.88
C GLU A 54 -21.80 3.72 -3.99
N VAL A 55 -21.24 4.91 -4.19
CA VAL A 55 -20.27 5.17 -5.27
C VAL A 55 -18.88 4.68 -4.89
N LEU A 56 -18.39 5.10 -3.71
CA LEU A 56 -16.98 4.91 -3.32
C LEU A 56 -16.71 3.54 -2.70
N GLN A 57 -17.72 2.93 -2.06
CA GLN A 57 -17.59 1.65 -1.37
C GLN A 57 -18.39 0.52 -2.01
N LYS A 58 -19.24 0.84 -3.01
CA LYS A 58 -20.20 -0.12 -3.61
C LYS A 58 -21.08 -0.78 -2.56
N ALA A 59 -21.41 -0.05 -1.48
CA ALA A 59 -22.19 -0.52 -0.35
C ALA A 59 -23.61 0.05 -0.37
N SER A 60 -24.56 -0.68 0.18
CA SER A 60 -25.97 -0.25 0.31
C SER A 60 -26.26 0.50 1.63
N VAL A 61 -25.29 0.52 2.54
CA VAL A 61 -25.42 1.16 3.86
C VAL A 61 -24.19 2.00 4.15
N LYS A 62 -24.35 2.99 5.04
CA LYS A 62 -23.25 3.86 5.49
C LYS A 62 -22.12 3.03 6.07
N CYS A 63 -20.88 3.34 5.65
CA CYS A 63 -19.68 2.64 6.11
C CYS A 63 -19.42 2.83 7.60
N GLY A 64 -19.01 1.75 8.30
CA GLY A 64 -18.74 1.79 9.74
C GLY A 64 -17.53 2.66 10.13
N MET A 65 -16.63 2.94 9.18
CA MET A 65 -15.44 3.78 9.36
C MET A 65 -15.70 5.28 9.12
N CYS A 66 -16.97 5.68 8.90
CA CYS A 66 -17.31 7.07 8.61
C CYS A 66 -16.94 8.00 9.78
N ASN A 67 -16.09 8.99 9.48
CA ASN A 67 -15.57 9.95 10.47
C ASN A 67 -16.31 11.30 10.50
N ASN A 68 -17.41 11.46 9.76
CA ASN A 68 -18.16 12.71 9.65
C ASN A 68 -18.47 13.38 11.00
N SER A 69 -18.70 12.59 12.06
CA SER A 69 -19.04 13.11 13.40
C SER A 69 -17.84 13.66 14.17
N ARG A 70 -16.62 13.41 13.73
CA ARG A 70 -15.39 13.84 14.40
C ARG A 70 -14.71 15.02 13.72
N LEU A 71 -15.08 15.29 12.46
CA LEU A 71 -14.44 16.34 11.67
C LEU A 71 -14.75 17.72 12.23
N LEU A 72 -13.72 18.56 12.27
CA LEU A 72 -13.80 19.94 12.73
C LEU A 72 -13.37 20.88 11.59
N PRO A 73 -14.00 22.08 11.50
CA PRO A 73 -13.56 23.09 10.54
C PRO A 73 -12.11 23.51 10.77
N GLY A 74 -11.33 23.57 9.70
CA GLY A 74 -9.92 24.00 9.75
C GLY A 74 -8.93 22.99 10.31
N ALA A 75 -9.39 21.81 10.72
CA ALA A 75 -8.54 20.68 11.10
C ALA A 75 -8.63 19.56 10.08
N PHE A 76 -7.51 18.87 9.85
CA PHE A 76 -7.48 17.67 9.02
C PHE A 76 -7.35 16.44 9.90
N GLU A 77 -8.19 15.41 9.64
CA GLU A 77 -7.97 14.04 10.08
C GLU A 77 -7.21 13.29 8.98
N GLU A 78 -6.12 12.63 9.33
CA GLU A 78 -5.33 11.80 8.43
C GLU A 78 -5.39 10.35 8.88
N TRP A 79 -5.63 9.42 7.93
CA TRP A 79 -5.66 8.00 8.19
C TRP A 79 -5.30 7.20 6.95
N ARG A 80 -4.87 5.95 7.16
CA ARG A 80 -4.52 5.03 6.07
C ARG A 80 -5.66 4.07 5.81
N TYR A 81 -5.94 3.83 4.55
CA TYR A 81 -7.05 3.00 4.13
C TYR A 81 -6.68 2.18 2.88
N TYR A 82 -7.00 0.88 2.92
CA TYR A 82 -7.02 0.07 1.71
C TYR A 82 -8.41 0.17 1.08
N ASN A 83 -8.50 0.75 -0.11
CA ASN A 83 -9.74 0.87 -0.85
C ASN A 83 -9.93 -0.38 -1.72
N PRO A 84 -10.87 -1.29 -1.39
CA PRO A 84 -11.06 -2.53 -2.12
C PRO A 84 -11.73 -2.33 -3.50
N VAL A 85 -12.39 -1.20 -3.71
CA VAL A 85 -13.03 -0.87 -5.01
C VAL A 85 -11.99 -0.44 -6.04
N LEU A 86 -10.97 0.28 -5.59
CA LEU A 86 -9.87 0.75 -6.44
C LEU A 86 -8.66 -0.17 -6.41
N ASP A 87 -8.63 -1.15 -5.49
CA ASP A 87 -7.46 -1.99 -5.19
C ASP A 87 -6.21 -1.16 -4.88
N LYS A 88 -6.35 -0.19 -3.95
CA LYS A 88 -5.29 0.78 -3.64
C LYS A 88 -5.14 1.04 -2.16
N TYR A 89 -3.88 1.16 -1.73
CA TYR A 89 -3.55 1.72 -0.42
C TYR A 89 -3.50 3.24 -0.51
N MET A 90 -4.19 3.91 0.39
CA MET A 90 -4.37 5.35 0.35
C MET A 90 -4.06 6.00 1.69
N ILE A 91 -3.49 7.19 1.65
CA ILE A 91 -3.58 8.16 2.75
C ILE A 91 -4.80 9.02 2.46
N ILE A 92 -5.72 9.05 3.41
CA ILE A 92 -6.93 9.86 3.36
C ILE A 92 -6.76 11.06 4.28
N LYS A 93 -7.07 12.24 3.78
CA LYS A 93 -7.11 13.50 4.54
C LYS A 93 -8.49 14.10 4.44
N ASP A 94 -9.18 14.13 5.58
CA ASP A 94 -10.54 14.65 5.71
C ASP A 94 -10.56 15.96 6.46
N THR A 95 -11.37 16.90 6.01
CA THR A 95 -11.70 18.12 6.75
C THR A 95 -13.15 18.52 6.57
N LEU A 96 -13.67 19.31 7.50
CA LEU A 96 -15.00 19.89 7.41
C LEU A 96 -14.92 21.28 6.79
N ILE A 97 -15.71 21.52 5.76
CA ILE A 97 -15.89 22.83 5.16
C ILE A 97 -17.34 23.30 5.29
N GLU A 98 -17.52 24.60 5.45
CA GLU A 98 -18.83 25.22 5.53
C GLU A 98 -19.18 25.86 4.19
N GLY A 99 -20.38 25.60 3.70
CA GLY A 99 -20.92 26.15 2.48
C GLY A 99 -22.09 27.12 2.72
N GLU A 100 -22.81 27.43 1.68
CA GLU A 100 -23.97 28.31 1.73
C GLU A 100 -25.12 27.70 2.55
N GLY A 101 -25.86 28.54 3.25
CA GLY A 101 -27.01 28.10 4.06
C GLY A 101 -26.63 27.27 5.30
N ASN A 102 -25.43 27.48 5.83
CA ASN A 102 -24.90 26.75 6.99
C ASN A 102 -24.74 25.22 6.76
N ARG A 103 -24.70 24.78 5.51
CA ARG A 103 -24.45 23.39 5.14
C ARG A 103 -23.00 23.03 5.44
N LYS A 104 -22.78 21.81 5.85
CA LYS A 104 -21.45 21.28 6.16
C LYS A 104 -21.11 20.15 5.20
N TYR A 105 -19.89 20.19 4.70
CA TYR A 105 -19.38 19.20 3.76
C TYR A 105 -18.07 18.62 4.28
N ARG A 106 -17.91 17.31 4.12
CA ARG A 106 -16.60 16.68 4.25
C ARG A 106 -15.87 16.84 2.90
N LEU A 107 -14.72 17.49 2.93
CA LEU A 107 -13.76 17.46 1.84
C LEU A 107 -12.74 16.37 2.14
N GLU A 108 -12.61 15.43 1.22
CA GLU A 108 -11.66 14.32 1.32
C GLU A 108 -10.65 14.38 0.19
N ILE A 109 -9.38 14.20 0.55
CA ILE A 109 -8.26 14.07 -0.38
C ILE A 109 -7.64 12.69 -0.16
N GLY A 110 -7.70 11.84 -1.18
CA GLY A 110 -7.09 10.51 -1.17
C GLY A 110 -5.81 10.49 -1.99
N ILE A 111 -4.72 10.10 -1.38
CA ILE A 111 -3.39 9.97 -1.98
C ILE A 111 -3.09 8.48 -2.13
N ASP A 112 -2.84 8.04 -3.36
CA ASP A 112 -2.44 6.66 -3.64
C ASP A 112 -0.97 6.44 -3.24
N ILE A 113 -0.74 5.52 -2.32
CA ILE A 113 0.59 5.14 -1.84
C ILE A 113 0.92 3.67 -2.16
N SER A 114 0.20 3.05 -3.08
CA SER A 114 0.37 1.62 -3.39
C SER A 114 1.75 1.31 -3.94
N GLU A 115 2.26 2.15 -4.84
CA GLU A 115 3.58 2.00 -5.43
C GLU A 115 4.69 2.24 -4.40
N GLU A 116 4.57 3.28 -3.57
CA GLU A 116 5.50 3.59 -2.49
C GLU A 116 5.61 2.42 -1.49
N LEU A 117 4.48 1.87 -1.06
CA LEU A 117 4.46 0.70 -0.18
C LEU A 117 5.05 -0.56 -0.82
N ALA A 118 4.88 -0.75 -2.13
CA ALA A 118 5.49 -1.87 -2.86
C ALA A 118 7.01 -1.71 -2.94
N GLN A 119 7.50 -0.50 -3.20
CA GLN A 119 8.93 -0.19 -3.21
C GLN A 119 9.55 -0.37 -1.82
N ASP A 120 8.92 0.13 -0.77
CA ASP A 120 9.38 -0.03 0.61
C ASP A 120 9.51 -1.50 1.00
N LYS A 121 8.51 -2.34 0.68
CA LYS A 121 8.56 -3.78 0.91
C LYS A 121 9.72 -4.45 0.16
N LEU A 122 9.97 -4.04 -1.07
CA LEU A 122 11.07 -4.56 -1.87
C LEU A 122 12.42 -4.19 -1.27
N ILE A 123 12.61 -2.92 -0.88
CA ILE A 123 13.82 -2.44 -0.22
C ILE A 123 14.06 -3.19 1.10
N GLN A 124 13.02 -3.38 1.90
CA GLN A 124 13.12 -4.14 3.14
C GLN A 124 13.58 -5.57 2.87
N LYS A 125 13.00 -6.25 1.90
CA LYS A 125 13.39 -7.61 1.50
C LYS A 125 14.85 -7.67 1.05
N TYR A 126 15.33 -6.68 0.30
CA TYR A 126 16.74 -6.61 -0.09
C TYR A 126 17.66 -6.44 1.11
N ARG A 127 17.34 -5.57 2.06
CA ARG A 127 18.11 -5.37 3.31
C ARG A 127 18.18 -6.64 4.16
N GLU A 128 17.05 -7.33 4.31
CA GLU A 128 17.01 -8.61 5.04
C GLU A 128 17.91 -9.66 4.37
N THR A 129 17.85 -9.76 3.03
CA THR A 129 18.70 -10.66 2.26
C THR A 129 20.18 -10.30 2.38
N GLU A 130 20.52 -9.01 2.24
CA GLU A 130 21.89 -8.51 2.39
C GLU A 130 22.46 -8.83 3.78
N THR A 131 21.71 -8.58 4.84
CA THR A 131 22.09 -8.89 6.21
C THR A 131 22.38 -10.38 6.36
N LEU A 132 21.51 -11.22 5.83
CA LEU A 132 21.63 -12.66 5.88
C LEU A 132 22.86 -13.19 5.14
N VAL A 133 23.13 -12.65 3.95
CA VAL A 133 24.34 -12.98 3.17
C VAL A 133 25.59 -12.55 3.91
N ASN A 134 25.63 -11.33 4.44
CA ASN A 134 26.77 -10.80 5.17
C ASN A 134 27.07 -11.60 6.46
N GLU A 135 26.04 -11.96 7.22
CA GLU A 135 26.17 -12.82 8.39
C GLU A 135 26.68 -14.21 8.02
N GLY A 136 26.09 -14.82 6.95
CA GLY A 136 26.53 -16.10 6.44
C GLY A 136 27.99 -16.09 6.02
N LEU A 137 28.43 -15.08 5.28
CA LEU A 137 29.82 -14.89 4.88
C LEU A 137 30.74 -14.70 6.10
N ARG A 138 30.37 -13.89 7.08
CA ARG A 138 31.16 -13.66 8.27
C ARG A 138 31.40 -14.94 9.07
N VAL A 139 30.36 -15.75 9.26
CA VAL A 139 30.47 -17.02 10.00
C VAL A 139 31.24 -18.06 9.17
N ALA A 140 31.00 -18.10 7.86
CA ALA A 140 31.71 -19.02 6.97
C ALA A 140 33.22 -18.71 6.86
N LEU A 141 33.60 -17.43 6.79
CA LEU A 141 35.02 -17.02 6.76
C LEU A 141 35.73 -17.21 8.10
N ALA A 142 35.00 -17.43 9.19
CA ALA A 142 35.58 -17.77 10.51
C ALA A 142 35.78 -19.28 10.71
N ALA A 143 35.37 -20.11 9.74
CA ALA A 143 35.53 -21.55 9.78
C ALA A 143 36.99 -21.94 9.49
N ASP A 144 37.44 -23.00 10.15
CA ASP A 144 38.85 -23.45 10.07
C ASP A 144 39.15 -24.25 8.78
N THR A 145 38.13 -24.78 8.14
CA THR A 145 38.24 -25.59 6.93
C THR A 145 37.33 -25.15 5.79
N PRO A 146 37.73 -25.37 4.51
CA PRO A 146 36.85 -25.07 3.36
C PRO A 146 35.50 -25.78 3.42
N ASP A 147 35.47 -27.01 3.93
CA ASP A 147 34.25 -27.82 4.06
C ASP A 147 33.28 -27.22 5.08
N GLU A 148 33.76 -26.73 6.20
CA GLU A 148 32.96 -26.01 7.20
C GLU A 148 32.45 -24.68 6.64
N THR A 149 33.27 -23.96 5.88
CA THR A 149 32.88 -22.73 5.20
C THR A 149 31.67 -22.98 4.29
N ILE A 150 31.78 -23.99 3.42
CA ILE A 150 30.72 -24.35 2.46
C ILE A 150 29.45 -24.81 3.18
N ASN A 151 29.56 -25.69 4.17
CA ASN A 151 28.42 -26.17 4.94
C ASN A 151 27.69 -25.05 5.68
N THR A 152 28.45 -24.12 6.25
CA THR A 152 27.89 -22.97 6.96
C THR A 152 27.13 -22.06 5.99
N LEU A 153 27.72 -21.74 4.83
CA LEU A 153 27.04 -20.95 3.78
C LEU A 153 25.76 -21.62 3.29
N LEU A 154 25.81 -22.94 3.01
CA LEU A 154 24.64 -23.70 2.60
C LEU A 154 23.53 -23.67 3.65
N GLY A 155 23.89 -23.78 4.94
CA GLY A 155 22.95 -23.68 6.04
C GLY A 155 22.28 -22.32 6.12
N TYR A 156 23.02 -21.23 5.92
CA TYR A 156 22.45 -19.87 5.88
C TYR A 156 21.54 -19.65 4.68
N ILE A 157 21.96 -20.05 3.48
CA ILE A 157 21.16 -19.95 2.26
C ILE A 157 19.86 -20.76 2.41
N GLY A 158 19.94 -21.98 2.94
CA GLY A 158 18.79 -22.82 3.19
C GLY A 158 17.77 -22.18 4.12
N LYS A 159 18.23 -21.58 5.23
CA LYS A 159 17.36 -20.83 6.15
C LYS A 159 16.74 -19.61 5.48
N ALA A 160 17.54 -18.83 4.75
CA ALA A 160 17.08 -17.60 4.09
C ALA A 160 15.96 -17.86 3.08
N LEU A 161 16.08 -18.96 2.35
CA LEU A 161 15.12 -19.35 1.30
C LEU A 161 14.00 -20.25 1.84
N ASN A 162 13.97 -20.54 3.14
CA ASN A 162 13.07 -21.52 3.76
C ASN A 162 13.11 -22.88 3.03
N GLY A 163 14.32 -23.24 2.57
CA GLY A 163 14.55 -24.48 1.81
C GLY A 163 14.79 -25.66 2.73
N GLU A 164 14.20 -26.80 2.42
CA GLU A 164 14.45 -28.03 3.17
C GLU A 164 15.86 -28.59 2.96
N ARG A 165 16.45 -28.30 1.80
CA ARG A 165 17.78 -28.78 1.40
C ARG A 165 18.49 -27.78 0.49
N THR A 166 19.80 -27.64 0.68
CA THR A 166 20.71 -26.87 -0.19
C THR A 166 21.86 -27.75 -0.63
N TYR A 167 22.30 -27.59 -1.90
CA TYR A 167 23.35 -28.43 -2.49
C TYR A 167 24.33 -27.57 -3.26
N ILE A 168 25.62 -27.98 -3.27
CA ILE A 168 26.64 -27.54 -4.22
C ILE A 168 27.07 -28.75 -5.07
N PHE A 169 27.16 -28.54 -6.37
CA PHE A 169 27.67 -29.54 -7.31
C PHE A 169 29.03 -29.06 -7.84
N GLU A 170 30.06 -29.87 -7.64
CA GLU A 170 31.39 -29.65 -8.21
C GLU A 170 31.59 -30.52 -9.43
N LYS A 171 32.03 -29.91 -10.54
CA LYS A 171 32.37 -30.65 -11.75
C LYS A 171 33.86 -30.98 -11.71
N ILE A 172 34.18 -32.24 -11.40
CA ILE A 172 35.52 -32.75 -11.50
C ILE A 172 35.77 -33.21 -12.94
N TYR A 173 36.92 -32.86 -13.51
CA TYR A 173 37.28 -33.06 -14.92
C TYR A 173 37.45 -34.53 -15.34
N MET A 174 37.01 -35.50 -14.55
CA MET A 174 37.01 -36.93 -14.88
C MET A 174 35.69 -37.58 -14.47
N VAL A 175 34.78 -37.67 -15.41
CA VAL A 175 33.68 -38.64 -15.58
C VAL A 175 32.59 -38.79 -14.47
N GLU A 176 32.76 -38.36 -13.24
CA GLU A 176 31.73 -38.52 -12.21
C GLU A 176 31.35 -37.21 -11.53
N MET A 177 30.02 -36.96 -11.46
CA MET A 177 29.43 -35.89 -10.68
C MET A 177 29.35 -36.34 -9.23
N ILE A 178 30.18 -35.79 -8.36
CA ILE A 178 30.09 -36.07 -6.91
C ILE A 178 29.24 -35.01 -6.27
N ILE A 179 28.19 -35.42 -5.55
CA ILE A 179 27.39 -34.53 -4.68
C ILE A 179 28.20 -34.26 -3.44
N HIS A 180 28.78 -33.07 -3.31
CA HIS A 180 29.41 -32.62 -2.10
C HIS A 180 28.40 -31.84 -1.26
N MET A 181 28.03 -32.43 -0.12
CA MET A 181 27.40 -31.84 1.06
C MET A 181 25.93 -31.44 0.99
N SER A 182 25.12 -32.08 1.82
CA SER A 182 23.74 -31.67 2.13
C SER A 182 23.68 -31.09 3.54
N GLY A 183 23.37 -29.80 3.67
CA GLY A 183 22.99 -29.24 4.97
C GLY A 183 21.58 -29.70 5.35
N ARG A 184 21.43 -30.54 6.36
CA ARG A 184 20.13 -30.83 6.98
C ARG A 184 19.84 -29.77 8.02
N GLN A 185 18.69 -29.12 7.96
CA GLN A 185 18.13 -28.51 9.16
C GLN A 185 17.80 -29.66 10.15
N ARG A 186 18.40 -29.63 11.32
CA ARG A 186 17.93 -30.45 12.47
C ARG A 186 16.79 -29.65 13.10
N GLU A 187 15.67 -30.33 13.31
CA GLU A 187 14.55 -29.85 14.12
C GLU A 187 15.00 -29.48 15.54
#